data_cfe1810d7d9c7ce1657e8ba2139367fd
#
_entry.id   cfe1810d7d9c7ce1657e8ba2139367fd
#
_cell.length_a   1.000
_cell.length_b   1.000
_cell.length_c   1.000
_cell.angle_alpha   90.00
_cell.angle_beta   90.00
_cell.angle_gamma   90.00
#
_symmetry.space_group_name_H-M   'P 1'
#
loop_
_entity.id
_entity.type
_entity.pdbx_description
1 polymer ?
#
loop_
_entity_poly.entity_id
_entity_poly.type
_entity_poly.pdbx_seq_one_letter_code
_entity_poly.pdbx_strand_id
1 'polypeptide(L)'
;MKELYLLILFWIFFTFTASANETFLSLKKDKVNVRYGPGFEYPIKYVYKKINLPVKQIDKKENFRRIIDLKNNSGWIHISQLKKVNSIIPKTDKILFSRPTNFSKPIAKIKKGRILLVENCTKKWCKIKTGKFKG
;
A
#
# COMPACT_ATOMS: atom_id res chain seq x y z
N MET A 1 -51.32 0.30 11.26
CA MET A 1 -50.16 0.62 12.14
C MET A 1 -49.18 -0.52 12.26
N LYS A 2 -49.58 -1.78 12.32
CA LYS A 2 -48.64 -2.92 12.38
C LYS A 2 -47.78 -3.10 11.12
N GLU A 3 -48.33 -2.83 9.97
CA GLU A 3 -47.61 -2.93 8.68
C GLU A 3 -46.54 -1.83 8.52
N LEU A 4 -46.77 -0.67 9.08
CA LEU A 4 -45.82 0.42 9.03
C LEU A 4 -44.56 0.17 9.88
N TYR A 5 -44.70 -0.52 11.02
CA TYR A 5 -43.58 -0.94 11.87
C TYR A 5 -42.72 -2.02 11.21
N LEU A 6 -43.29 -2.92 10.44
CA LEU A 6 -42.57 -3.96 9.69
C LEU A 6 -41.69 -3.34 8.60
N LEU A 7 -42.16 -2.32 7.89
CA LEU A 7 -41.42 -1.62 6.88
C LEU A 7 -40.23 -0.79 7.48
N ILE A 8 -40.46 -0.17 8.65
CA ILE A 8 -39.40 0.58 9.35
C ILE A 8 -38.31 -0.37 9.89
N LEU A 9 -38.68 -1.55 10.41
CA LEU A 9 -37.72 -2.58 10.85
C LEU A 9 -36.90 -3.14 9.70
N PHE A 10 -37.47 -3.26 8.50
CA PHE A 10 -36.76 -3.76 7.31
C PHE A 10 -35.69 -2.75 6.80
N TRP A 11 -35.93 -1.44 6.98
CA TRP A 11 -34.97 -0.40 6.57
C TRP A 11 -33.78 -0.23 7.52
N ILE A 12 -33.90 -0.62 8.79
CA ILE A 12 -32.80 -0.50 9.77
C ILE A 12 -31.73 -1.58 9.57
N PHE A 13 -32.04 -2.70 8.91
CA PHE A 13 -31.10 -3.79 8.67
C PHE A 13 -30.12 -3.58 7.50
N PHE A 14 -30.23 -2.47 6.75
CA PHE A 14 -29.48 -2.32 5.49
C PHE A 14 -28.25 -1.38 5.58
N THR A 15 -27.81 -0.98 6.76
CA THR A 15 -26.64 -0.10 6.91
C THR A 15 -25.44 -0.79 7.56
N PHE A 16 -25.16 -2.04 7.19
CA PHE A 16 -23.83 -2.61 7.43
C PHE A 16 -22.90 -2.15 6.31
N THR A 17 -22.30 -0.96 6.45
CA THR A 17 -21.14 -0.59 5.67
C THR A 17 -19.96 -1.44 6.15
N ALA A 18 -19.66 -2.51 5.42
CA ALA A 18 -18.43 -3.25 5.62
C ALA A 18 -17.27 -2.30 5.33
N SER A 19 -16.60 -1.83 6.38
CA SER A 19 -15.33 -1.11 6.25
C SER A 19 -14.32 -2.10 5.67
N ALA A 20 -14.06 -2.01 4.38
CA ALA A 20 -13.02 -2.79 3.74
C ALA A 20 -11.67 -2.29 4.27
N ASN A 21 -11.03 -3.07 5.14
CA ASN A 21 -9.66 -2.80 5.58
C ASN A 21 -8.74 -2.85 4.36
N GLU A 22 -8.21 -1.70 3.97
CA GLU A 22 -7.23 -1.59 2.89
C GLU A 22 -5.94 -2.30 3.28
N THR A 23 -5.57 -3.35 2.54
CA THR A 23 -4.34 -4.09 2.78
C THR A 23 -3.25 -3.61 1.84
N PHE A 24 -2.16 -3.09 2.41
CA PHE A 24 -0.96 -2.72 1.68
C PHE A 24 0.13 -3.77 1.87
N LEU A 25 0.87 -4.04 0.81
CA LEU A 25 2.02 -4.94 0.76
C LEU A 25 3.20 -4.21 0.11
N SER A 26 4.40 -4.73 0.29
CA SER A 26 5.60 -4.27 -0.44
C SER A 26 6.17 -5.38 -1.29
N LEU A 27 6.76 -5.02 -2.43
CA LEU A 27 7.49 -5.97 -3.26
C LEU A 27 8.74 -6.45 -2.50
N LYS A 28 8.93 -7.76 -2.43
CA LYS A 28 10.03 -8.41 -1.70
C LYS A 28 11.33 -8.44 -2.50
N LYS A 29 11.22 -8.43 -3.84
CA LYS A 29 12.34 -8.59 -4.77
C LYS A 29 12.48 -7.37 -5.68
N ASP A 30 13.64 -7.20 -6.27
CA ASP A 30 13.94 -6.17 -7.26
C ASP A 30 13.32 -6.45 -8.63
N LYS A 31 12.99 -7.72 -8.91
CA LYS A 31 12.28 -8.15 -10.12
C LYS A 31 11.06 -8.99 -9.73
N VAL A 32 9.86 -8.49 -10.06
CA VAL A 32 8.58 -9.13 -9.70
C VAL A 32 7.68 -9.23 -10.92
N ASN A 33 7.31 -10.45 -11.28
CA ASN A 33 6.41 -10.71 -12.40
C ASN A 33 4.96 -10.44 -11.99
N VAL A 34 4.27 -9.64 -12.78
CA VAL A 34 2.84 -9.38 -12.68
C VAL A 34 2.13 -10.09 -13.82
N ARG A 35 1.10 -10.89 -13.50
CA ARG A 35 0.40 -11.72 -14.46
C ARG A 35 -1.02 -11.23 -14.73
N TYR A 36 -1.59 -11.67 -15.83
CA TYR A 36 -2.99 -11.37 -16.18
C TYR A 36 -4.00 -12.09 -15.27
N GLY A 37 -3.62 -13.22 -14.66
CA GLY A 37 -4.50 -14.02 -13.82
C GLY A 37 -3.77 -14.68 -12.64
N PRO A 38 -4.53 -15.30 -11.72
CA PRO A 38 -4.03 -15.86 -10.46
C PRO A 38 -3.45 -17.27 -10.63
N GLY A 39 -2.38 -17.40 -11.41
CA GLY A 39 -1.71 -18.67 -11.65
C GLY A 39 -0.45 -18.50 -12.49
N PHE A 40 0.44 -19.49 -12.44
CA PHE A 40 1.68 -19.47 -13.25
C PHE A 40 1.42 -19.75 -14.73
N GLU A 41 0.29 -20.36 -15.07
CA GLU A 41 -0.21 -20.59 -16.43
C GLU A 41 -0.60 -19.31 -17.16
N TYR A 42 -0.94 -18.23 -16.41
CA TYR A 42 -1.26 -16.94 -17.01
C TYR A 42 0.00 -16.21 -17.46
N PRO A 43 -0.01 -15.57 -18.64
CA PRO A 43 1.14 -14.85 -19.16
C PRO A 43 1.51 -13.67 -18.28
N ILE A 44 2.79 -13.29 -18.33
CA ILE A 44 3.29 -12.09 -17.66
C ILE A 44 2.77 -10.87 -18.38
N LYS A 45 2.11 -9.98 -17.63
CA LYS A 45 1.58 -8.72 -18.12
C LYS A 45 2.67 -7.64 -18.18
N TYR A 46 3.45 -7.53 -17.11
CA TYR A 46 4.62 -6.66 -16.98
C TYR A 46 5.50 -7.09 -15.79
N VAL A 47 6.65 -6.46 -15.64
CA VAL A 47 7.60 -6.76 -14.56
C VAL A 47 7.93 -5.49 -13.81
N TYR A 48 7.75 -5.50 -12.49
CA TYR A 48 8.29 -4.46 -11.62
C TYR A 48 9.79 -4.66 -11.42
N LYS A 49 10.54 -3.55 -11.45
CA LYS A 49 11.99 -3.51 -11.19
C LYS A 49 12.32 -2.60 -10.00
N LYS A 50 11.48 -2.58 -8.98
CA LYS A 50 11.66 -1.73 -7.78
C LYS A 50 11.35 -2.54 -6.52
N ILE A 51 12.39 -2.97 -5.80
CA ILE A 51 12.24 -3.55 -4.47
C ILE A 51 11.56 -2.55 -3.52
N ASN A 52 10.79 -3.05 -2.57
CA ASN A 52 10.04 -2.28 -1.56
C ASN A 52 8.95 -1.36 -2.13
N LEU A 53 8.59 -1.48 -3.42
CA LEU A 53 7.45 -0.72 -3.95
C LEU A 53 6.19 -1.08 -3.17
N PRO A 54 5.51 -0.11 -2.52
CA PRO A 54 4.25 -0.37 -1.87
C PRO A 54 3.13 -0.49 -2.90
N VAL A 55 2.30 -1.50 -2.73
CA VAL A 55 1.14 -1.79 -3.58
C VAL A 55 -0.08 -2.10 -2.72
N LYS A 56 -1.27 -1.75 -3.20
CA LYS A 56 -2.53 -2.06 -2.52
C LYS A 56 -3.06 -3.40 -3.03
N GLN A 57 -3.39 -4.30 -2.12
CA GLN A 57 -4.11 -5.52 -2.47
C GLN A 57 -5.58 -5.20 -2.69
N ILE A 58 -6.12 -5.62 -3.82
CA ILE A 58 -7.53 -5.41 -4.19
C ILE A 58 -8.31 -6.73 -4.32
N ASP A 59 -7.61 -7.86 -4.45
CA ASP A 59 -8.22 -9.19 -4.52
C ASP A 59 -7.21 -10.27 -4.12
N LYS A 60 -7.70 -11.48 -3.83
CA LYS A 60 -6.86 -12.64 -3.52
C LYS A 60 -7.49 -13.93 -4.09
N LYS A 61 -6.67 -14.81 -4.61
CA LYS A 61 -7.06 -16.18 -4.98
C LYS A 61 -5.88 -17.11 -4.72
N GLU A 62 -6.08 -18.11 -3.84
CA GLU A 62 -5.04 -19.05 -3.42
C GLU A 62 -3.73 -18.34 -3.02
N ASN A 63 -2.62 -18.66 -3.67
CA ASN A 63 -1.30 -18.07 -3.43
C ASN A 63 -1.03 -16.81 -4.25
N PHE A 64 -2.04 -16.23 -4.88
CA PHE A 64 -1.92 -15.00 -5.65
C PHE A 64 -2.69 -13.83 -5.02
N ARG A 65 -2.16 -12.62 -5.22
CA ARG A 65 -2.77 -11.36 -4.80
C ARG A 65 -2.91 -10.47 -6.02
N ARG A 66 -4.11 -9.96 -6.26
CA ARG A 66 -4.31 -8.89 -7.22
C ARG A 66 -3.96 -7.59 -6.56
N ILE A 67 -3.04 -6.86 -7.15
CA ILE A 67 -2.55 -5.60 -6.62
C ILE A 67 -2.83 -4.45 -7.59
N ILE A 68 -2.78 -3.24 -7.05
CA ILE A 68 -2.80 -1.99 -7.82
C ILE A 68 -1.71 -1.06 -7.26
N ASP A 69 -0.99 -0.38 -8.14
CA ASP A 69 0.02 0.62 -7.78
C ASP A 69 -0.54 2.06 -7.85
N LEU A 70 0.30 3.04 -7.50
CA LEU A 70 -0.07 4.46 -7.53
C LEU A 70 -0.37 5.01 -8.92
N LYS A 71 0.01 4.30 -9.98
CA LYS A 71 -0.25 4.66 -11.39
C LYS A 71 -1.45 3.90 -11.96
N ASN A 72 -2.23 3.23 -11.09
CA ASN A 72 -3.36 2.39 -11.47
C ASN A 72 -3.02 1.16 -12.33
N ASN A 73 -1.76 0.72 -12.34
CA ASN A 73 -1.41 -0.56 -12.95
C ASN A 73 -1.82 -1.68 -12.02
N SER A 74 -2.51 -2.69 -12.52
CA SER A 74 -2.99 -3.83 -11.74
C SER A 74 -2.66 -5.17 -12.38
N GLY A 75 -2.57 -6.20 -11.56
CA GLY A 75 -2.36 -7.57 -11.97
C GLY A 75 -2.09 -8.48 -10.79
N TRP A 76 -1.76 -9.74 -11.09
CA TRP A 76 -1.63 -10.79 -10.10
C TRP A 76 -0.16 -11.10 -9.81
N ILE A 77 0.19 -11.16 -8.53
CA ILE A 77 1.54 -11.46 -8.02
C ILE A 77 1.44 -12.66 -7.07
N HIS A 78 2.37 -13.60 -7.17
CA HIS A 78 2.49 -14.70 -6.22
C HIS A 78 2.98 -14.19 -4.86
N ILE A 79 2.44 -14.72 -3.76
CA ILE A 79 2.73 -14.27 -2.39
C ILE A 79 4.21 -14.34 -2.01
N SER A 80 4.99 -15.26 -2.61
CA SER A 80 6.43 -15.36 -2.36
C SER A 80 7.23 -14.12 -2.78
N GLN A 81 6.65 -13.27 -3.63
CA GLN A 81 7.26 -12.03 -4.12
C GLN A 81 6.76 -10.78 -3.37
N LEU A 82 5.90 -10.97 -2.39
CA LEU A 82 5.31 -9.94 -1.55
C LEU A 82 5.75 -10.08 -0.10
N LYS A 83 5.71 -8.99 0.65
CA LYS A 83 5.94 -8.96 2.09
C LYS A 83 5.05 -7.91 2.75
N LYS A 84 4.99 -7.93 4.10
CA LYS A 84 4.34 -6.88 4.87
C LYS A 84 4.89 -5.51 4.45
N VAL A 85 4.01 -4.53 4.32
CA VAL A 85 4.41 -3.17 3.93
C VAL A 85 5.40 -2.58 4.93
N ASN A 86 6.52 -2.08 4.40
CA ASN A 86 7.58 -1.43 5.17
C ASN A 86 8.08 -0.15 4.50
N SER A 87 7.32 0.39 3.57
CA SER A 87 7.71 1.54 2.76
C SER A 87 6.53 2.47 2.49
N ILE A 88 6.84 3.72 2.23
CA ILE A 88 5.89 4.75 1.81
C ILE A 88 6.44 5.51 0.60
N ILE A 89 5.54 6.16 -0.13
CA ILE A 89 5.89 7.06 -1.24
C ILE A 89 5.25 8.41 -0.98
N PRO A 90 6.03 9.49 -0.82
CA PRO A 90 5.48 10.82 -0.64
C PRO A 90 4.81 11.31 -1.93
N LYS A 91 3.62 11.87 -1.81
CA LYS A 91 2.86 12.47 -2.93
C LYS A 91 3.36 13.87 -3.30
N THR A 92 4.09 14.52 -2.40
CA THR A 92 4.71 15.85 -2.57
C THR A 92 6.15 15.81 -2.09
N ASP A 93 6.97 16.77 -2.53
CA ASP A 93 8.34 16.94 -2.03
C ASP A 93 8.31 17.13 -0.49
N LYS A 94 9.25 16.50 0.20
CA LYS A 94 9.38 16.56 1.67
C LYS A 94 10.81 16.92 2.05
N ILE A 95 10.98 17.41 3.27
CA ILE A 95 12.28 17.61 3.91
C ILE A 95 12.50 16.51 4.93
N LEU A 96 13.67 15.89 4.89
CA LEU A 96 14.12 14.96 5.90
C LEU A 96 14.85 15.75 6.99
N PHE A 97 14.41 15.59 8.23
CA PHE A 97 14.98 16.25 9.40
C PHE A 97 15.78 15.26 10.26
N SER A 98 16.75 15.76 11.00
CA SER A 98 17.56 14.94 11.93
C SER A 98 16.81 14.46 13.17
N ARG A 99 15.75 15.16 13.56
CA ARG A 99 14.87 14.85 14.70
C ARG A 99 13.39 15.13 14.33
N PRO A 100 12.42 14.56 15.03
CA PRO A 100 11.00 14.70 14.70
C PRO A 100 10.44 16.09 15.11
N THR A 101 11.03 17.13 14.57
CA THR A 101 10.62 18.53 14.74
C THR A 101 11.07 19.38 13.55
N ASN A 102 10.23 20.34 13.15
CA ASN A 102 10.55 21.29 12.08
C ASN A 102 11.70 22.26 12.43
N PHE A 103 12.08 22.34 13.70
CA PHE A 103 13.19 23.18 14.18
C PHE A 103 14.54 22.46 14.19
N SER A 104 14.57 21.19 13.82
CA SER A 104 15.84 20.43 13.74
C SER A 104 16.54 20.66 12.40
N LYS A 105 17.80 20.22 12.34
CA LYS A 105 18.60 20.35 11.14
C LYS A 105 18.00 19.57 9.97
N PRO A 106 17.75 20.19 8.80
CA PRO A 106 17.39 19.48 7.60
C PRO A 106 18.59 18.67 7.07
N ILE A 107 18.36 17.43 6.70
CA ILE A 107 19.37 16.50 6.19
C ILE A 107 19.33 16.44 4.66
N ALA A 108 18.14 16.33 4.07
CA ALA A 108 17.95 16.14 2.64
C ALA A 108 16.56 16.59 2.18
N LYS A 109 16.46 16.93 0.90
CA LYS A 109 15.18 17.09 0.21
C LYS A 109 14.80 15.78 -0.46
N ILE A 110 13.61 15.29 -0.13
CA ILE A 110 13.04 14.07 -0.68
C ILE A 110 12.05 14.44 -1.77
N LYS A 111 12.31 13.99 -2.98
CA LYS A 111 11.41 14.20 -4.11
C LYS A 111 10.17 13.31 -4.01
N LYS A 112 9.03 13.82 -4.46
CA LYS A 112 7.81 13.03 -4.63
C LYS A 112 8.08 11.75 -5.44
N GLY A 113 7.38 10.67 -5.12
CA GLY A 113 7.49 9.39 -5.83
C GLY A 113 8.68 8.52 -5.40
N ARG A 114 9.53 8.97 -4.47
CA ARG A 114 10.66 8.17 -3.97
C ARG A 114 10.19 7.15 -2.94
N ILE A 115 10.67 5.91 -3.05
CA ILE A 115 10.39 4.88 -2.05
C ILE A 115 11.22 5.16 -0.79
N LEU A 116 10.54 5.26 0.35
CA LEU A 116 11.13 5.47 1.66
C LEU A 116 10.87 4.25 2.53
N LEU A 117 11.91 3.65 3.10
CA LEU A 117 11.77 2.58 4.08
C LEU A 117 11.38 3.19 5.42
N VAL A 118 10.35 2.65 6.06
CA VAL A 118 9.84 3.11 7.35
C VAL A 118 10.37 2.21 8.44
N GLU A 119 11.05 2.78 9.44
CA GLU A 119 11.48 2.06 10.65
C GLU A 119 10.36 2.09 11.69
N ASN A 120 9.85 3.27 12.02
CA ASN A 120 8.69 3.45 12.89
C ASN A 120 8.00 4.80 12.62
N CYS A 121 6.76 4.92 13.04
CA CYS A 121 5.99 6.16 12.96
C CYS A 121 5.34 6.49 14.29
N THR A 122 5.27 7.79 14.61
CA THR A 122 4.35 8.39 15.57
C THR A 122 3.17 9.00 14.80
N LYS A 123 2.24 9.70 15.48
CA LYS A 123 1.09 10.32 14.82
C LYS A 123 1.47 11.32 13.72
N LYS A 124 2.61 12.03 13.86
CA LYS A 124 3.03 13.13 12.97
C LYS A 124 4.33 12.88 12.24
N TRP A 125 5.18 11.97 12.72
CA TRP A 125 6.53 11.77 12.24
C TRP A 125 6.82 10.29 11.99
N CYS A 126 7.51 10.01 10.89
CA CYS A 126 8.04 8.68 10.62
C CYS A 126 9.55 8.74 10.53
N LYS A 127 10.22 7.82 11.22
CA LYS A 127 11.64 7.57 11.03
C LYS A 127 11.83 6.73 9.77
N ILE A 128 12.57 7.28 8.82
CA ILE A 128 12.73 6.67 7.50
C ILE A 128 14.20 6.50 7.12
N LYS A 129 14.41 5.59 6.17
CA LYS A 129 15.68 5.41 5.48
C LYS A 129 15.48 5.49 3.97
N THR A 130 16.34 6.21 3.27
CA THR A 130 16.37 6.29 1.81
C THR A 130 17.79 6.45 1.30
N GLY A 131 18.30 5.46 0.57
CA GLY A 131 19.70 5.40 0.18
C GLY A 131 20.63 5.48 1.41
N LYS A 132 21.55 6.44 1.43
CA LYS A 132 22.46 6.70 2.56
C LYS A 132 21.89 7.59 3.66
N PHE A 133 20.70 8.16 3.46
CA PHE A 133 20.07 9.10 4.39
C PHE A 133 19.12 8.39 5.36
N LYS A 134 19.13 8.85 6.61
CA LYS A 134 18.26 8.37 7.69
C LYS A 134 17.86 9.58 8.56
N GLY A 135 16.59 9.65 8.90
CA GLY A 135 16.04 10.71 9.74
C GLY A 135 14.59 10.45 10.17
#